data_4ff2820417d6ef50b25c339fe2c8e346
#
_entry.id   4ff2820417d6ef50b25c339fe2c8e346
#
_cell.length_a   1.000
_cell.length_b   1.000
_cell.length_c   1.000
_cell.angle_alpha   90.00
_cell.angle_beta   90.00
_cell.angle_gamma   90.00
#
_symmetry.space_group_name_H-M   'P 1'
#
loop_
_entity.id
_entity.type
_entity.pdbx_description
1 polymer ?
#
loop_
_entity_poly.entity_id
_entity_poly.type
_entity_poly.pdbx_seq_one_letter_code
_entity_poly.pdbx_strand_id
1 'polypeptide(L)'
;MAKAVQRVGDQNTAGGVITDGDNTVLINGRAVAIRGSSVSPHPCCGQKGCPPTHCNAKTQTENATVLVNGIPLIFTDDKDTCGHARASGSPDVLVG
;
A
#
# COMPACT_ATOMS: atom_id res chain seq x y z
N MET A 1 12.29 6.41 12.77
CA MET A 1 13.02 5.40 11.99
C MET A 1 12.59 5.48 10.53
N ALA A 2 13.53 5.21 9.63
CA ALA A 2 13.23 5.20 8.20
C ALA A 2 12.26 4.04 7.86
N LYS A 3 11.31 4.33 6.98
CA LYS A 3 10.33 3.34 6.52
C LYS A 3 10.40 3.23 5.01
N ALA A 4 10.26 2.02 4.49
CA ALA A 4 10.31 1.76 3.07
C ALA A 4 9.07 2.32 2.36
N VAL A 5 9.29 2.97 1.22
CA VAL A 5 8.21 3.47 0.37
C VAL A 5 7.58 2.29 -0.36
N GLN A 6 6.24 2.23 -0.37
CA GLN A 6 5.49 1.16 -1.02
C GLN A 6 5.30 1.44 -2.50
N ARG A 7 5.23 0.38 -3.30
CA ARG A 7 5.14 0.44 -4.77
C ARG A 7 4.08 -0.54 -5.27
N VAL A 8 3.66 -0.37 -6.52
CA VAL A 8 2.86 -1.41 -7.20
C VAL A 8 3.61 -2.74 -7.12
N GLY A 9 2.91 -3.80 -6.73
CA GLY A 9 3.48 -5.13 -6.52
C GLY A 9 3.91 -5.43 -5.09
N ASP A 10 3.99 -4.44 -4.22
CA ASP A 10 4.33 -4.66 -2.81
C ASP A 10 3.12 -5.23 -2.05
N GLN A 11 3.39 -6.07 -1.06
CA GLN A 11 2.38 -6.84 -0.35
C GLN A 11 2.08 -6.29 1.04
N ASN A 12 0.86 -6.55 1.51
CA ASN A 12 0.52 -6.40 2.92
C ASN A 12 0.79 -7.72 3.66
N THR A 13 0.52 -7.75 4.97
CA THR A 13 0.78 -8.95 5.79
C THR A 13 -0.08 -10.15 5.43
N ALA A 14 -1.16 -9.95 4.67
CA ALA A 14 -2.04 -11.03 4.22
C ALA A 14 -1.80 -11.44 2.76
N GLY A 15 -0.79 -10.86 2.11
CA GLY A 15 -0.47 -11.16 0.71
C GLY A 15 -1.22 -10.32 -0.31
N GLY A 16 -1.99 -9.33 0.13
CA GLY A 16 -2.65 -8.39 -0.79
C GLY A 16 -1.63 -7.48 -1.46
N VAL A 17 -1.71 -7.38 -2.79
CA VAL A 17 -0.72 -6.69 -3.64
C VAL A 17 -1.30 -5.38 -4.14
N ILE A 18 -0.50 -4.31 -4.09
CA ILE A 18 -0.88 -3.02 -4.68
C ILE A 18 -0.92 -3.18 -6.19
N THR A 19 -2.06 -2.83 -6.80
CA THR A 19 -2.28 -3.03 -8.23
C THR A 19 -2.22 -1.75 -9.05
N ASP A 20 -2.32 -0.58 -8.42
CA ASP A 20 -2.16 0.71 -9.11
C ASP A 20 -1.41 1.69 -8.21
N GLY A 21 -0.91 2.76 -8.84
CA GLY A 21 -0.19 3.80 -8.15
C GLY A 21 0.00 5.00 -9.05
N ASP A 22 0.88 5.93 -8.67
CA ASP A 22 1.17 7.13 -9.45
C ASP A 22 2.37 6.88 -10.37
N ASN A 23 2.12 6.80 -11.68
CA ASN A 23 3.14 6.52 -12.67
C ASN A 23 4.09 7.68 -12.94
N THR A 24 3.83 8.86 -12.40
CA THR A 24 4.74 10.01 -12.54
C THR A 24 5.97 9.88 -11.64
N VAL A 25 5.89 9.03 -10.63
CA VAL A 25 7.02 8.74 -9.74
C VAL A 25 7.25 7.24 -9.72
N LEU A 26 8.42 6.81 -10.17
CA LEU A 26 8.79 5.41 -10.18
C LEU A 26 9.84 5.15 -9.11
N ILE A 27 9.63 4.11 -8.32
CA ILE A 27 10.57 3.66 -7.30
C ILE A 27 11.01 2.25 -7.70
N ASN A 28 12.28 2.10 -8.01
CA ASN A 28 12.83 0.83 -8.51
C ASN A 28 12.07 0.33 -9.77
N GLY A 29 11.65 1.29 -10.64
CA GLY A 29 10.95 0.96 -11.88
C GLY A 29 9.46 0.69 -11.73
N ARG A 30 8.89 0.86 -10.52
CA ARG A 30 7.47 0.61 -10.24
C ARG A 30 6.78 1.90 -9.80
N ALA A 31 5.53 2.06 -10.18
CA ALA A 31 4.73 3.20 -9.76
C ALA A 31 4.63 3.26 -8.23
N VAL A 32 4.81 4.45 -7.67
CA VAL A 32 4.74 4.65 -6.22
C VAL A 32 3.30 4.47 -5.74
N ALA A 33 3.12 3.84 -4.59
CA ALA A 33 1.82 3.72 -3.96
C ALA A 33 1.46 5.03 -3.25
N ILE A 34 0.22 5.45 -3.44
CA ILE A 34 -0.34 6.64 -2.81
C ILE A 34 -1.58 6.24 -2.02
N ARG A 35 -2.07 7.16 -1.17
CA ARG A 35 -3.32 6.90 -0.46
C ARG A 35 -4.44 6.61 -1.45
N GLY A 36 -5.17 5.52 -1.24
CA GLY A 36 -6.26 5.10 -2.11
C GLY A 36 -5.84 4.17 -3.24
N SER A 37 -4.57 3.76 -3.32
CA SER A 37 -4.16 2.75 -4.27
C SER A 37 -4.90 1.44 -4.00
N SER A 38 -5.26 0.72 -5.06
CA SER A 38 -6.02 -0.53 -4.95
C SER A 38 -5.12 -1.67 -4.47
N VAL A 39 -5.69 -2.54 -3.64
CA VAL A 39 -5.03 -3.75 -3.13
C VAL A 39 -5.81 -4.95 -3.64
N SER A 40 -5.10 -5.95 -4.17
CA SER A 40 -5.75 -7.14 -4.72
C SER A 40 -6.53 -7.91 -3.64
N PRO A 41 -7.59 -8.64 -4.03
CA PRO A 41 -8.27 -9.54 -3.10
C PRO A 41 -7.28 -10.50 -2.42
N HIS A 42 -7.47 -10.72 -1.14
CA HIS A 42 -6.58 -11.55 -0.34
C HIS A 42 -7.42 -12.26 0.73
N PRO A 43 -6.91 -13.28 1.39
CA PRO A 43 -7.66 -13.94 2.45
C PRO A 43 -8.08 -12.92 3.53
N CYS A 44 -9.33 -12.94 3.95
CA CYS A 44 -10.33 -14.01 3.66
C CYS A 44 -11.37 -13.63 2.60
N CYS A 45 -11.05 -12.82 1.61
CA CYS A 45 -12.01 -12.45 0.58
C CYS A 45 -12.74 -13.69 0.00
N GLY A 46 -14.05 -13.59 -0.07
CA GLY A 46 -14.89 -14.67 -0.61
C GLY A 46 -15.20 -15.80 0.35
N GLN A 47 -14.64 -15.77 1.56
CA GLN A 47 -14.93 -16.78 2.57
C GLN A 47 -16.15 -16.38 3.41
N LYS A 48 -16.91 -17.39 3.82
CA LYS A 48 -18.11 -17.15 4.64
C LYS A 48 -17.74 -16.46 5.95
N GLY A 49 -18.48 -15.40 6.27
CA GLY A 49 -18.26 -14.63 7.49
C GLY A 49 -17.13 -13.61 7.39
N CYS A 50 -16.52 -13.48 6.22
CA CYS A 50 -15.42 -12.53 6.05
C CYS A 50 -15.92 -11.17 5.56
N PRO A 51 -15.45 -10.05 6.16
CA PRO A 51 -15.84 -8.73 5.70
C PRO A 51 -15.40 -8.47 4.25
N PRO A 52 -16.21 -7.73 3.46
CA PRO A 52 -15.85 -7.42 2.07
C PRO A 52 -14.63 -6.52 1.93
N THR A 53 -14.12 -5.94 3.01
CA THR A 53 -12.92 -5.10 3.00
C THR A 53 -11.70 -5.81 2.42
N HIS A 54 -11.63 -7.16 2.57
CA HIS A 54 -10.51 -7.94 2.02
C HIS A 54 -10.60 -8.15 0.51
N CYS A 55 -11.76 -7.86 -0.08
CA CYS A 55 -11.95 -7.93 -1.54
C CYS A 55 -11.72 -6.57 -2.21
N ASN A 56 -11.91 -5.48 -1.48
CA ASN A 56 -11.88 -4.12 -2.03
C ASN A 56 -10.98 -3.21 -1.21
N ALA A 57 -9.88 -3.73 -0.69
CA ALA A 57 -8.97 -2.95 0.16
C ALA A 57 -8.28 -1.84 -0.64
N LYS A 58 -8.03 -0.74 0.05
CA LYS A 58 -7.26 0.40 -0.45
C LYS A 58 -6.17 0.72 0.55
N THR A 59 -5.09 1.31 0.06
CA THR A 59 -4.03 1.79 0.94
C THR A 59 -4.47 3.02 1.70
N GLN A 60 -3.98 3.15 2.94
CA GLN A 60 -4.21 4.33 3.78
C GLN A 60 -2.92 4.70 4.50
N THR A 61 -2.81 5.97 4.88
CA THR A 61 -1.76 6.43 5.77
C THR A 61 -2.27 7.62 6.58
N GLU A 62 -1.78 7.74 7.81
CA GLU A 62 -2.03 8.91 8.65
C GLU A 62 -0.91 9.94 8.50
N ASN A 63 0.17 9.59 7.82
CA ASN A 63 1.32 10.46 7.63
C ASN A 63 1.20 11.21 6.30
N ALA A 64 1.01 12.52 6.37
CA ALA A 64 0.85 13.37 5.20
C ALA A 64 2.05 14.30 4.98
N THR A 65 3.24 13.92 5.47
CA THR A 65 4.43 14.78 5.37
C THR A 65 5.10 14.67 4.01
N VAL A 66 4.93 13.56 3.29
CA VAL A 66 5.48 13.39 1.94
C VAL A 66 4.34 13.15 0.98
N LEU A 67 4.23 14.00 -0.04
CA LEU A 67 3.12 13.97 -0.99
C LEU A 67 3.64 13.72 -2.40
N VAL A 68 2.84 12.96 -3.19
CA VAL A 68 3.05 12.80 -4.63
C VAL A 68 1.82 13.37 -5.32
N ASN A 69 2.00 14.44 -6.10
CA ASN A 69 0.90 15.15 -6.76
C ASN A 69 -0.20 15.56 -5.76
N GLY A 70 0.20 15.94 -4.54
CA GLY A 70 -0.73 16.37 -3.50
C GLY A 70 -1.37 15.24 -2.70
N ILE A 71 -0.98 13.98 -2.95
CA ILE A 71 -1.56 12.81 -2.27
C ILE A 71 -0.47 12.14 -1.42
N PRO A 72 -0.75 11.80 -0.15
CA PRO A 72 0.26 11.18 0.71
C PRO A 72 0.81 9.86 0.19
N LEU A 73 2.11 9.66 0.34
CA LEU A 73 2.79 8.40 0.06
C LEU A 73 2.40 7.33 1.09
N ILE A 74 2.54 6.08 0.67
CA ILE A 74 2.34 4.92 1.54
C ILE A 74 3.69 4.35 1.96
N PHE A 75 3.83 4.02 3.23
CA PHE A 75 5.05 3.48 3.83
C PHE A 75 4.79 2.13 4.47
N THR A 76 5.87 1.40 4.77
CA THR A 76 5.80 0.19 5.60
C THR A 76 5.09 0.52 6.93
N ASP A 77 4.30 -0.39 7.42
CA ASP A 77 3.47 -0.28 8.64
C ASP A 77 2.21 0.57 8.48
N ASP A 78 2.03 1.28 7.37
CA ASP A 78 0.72 1.86 7.08
C ASP A 78 -0.28 0.73 6.86
N LYS A 79 -1.50 0.92 7.32
CA LYS A 79 -2.53 -0.11 7.23
C LYS A 79 -3.44 0.14 6.04
N ASP A 80 -3.81 -0.95 5.36
CA ASP A 80 -4.86 -0.89 4.35
C ASP A 80 -6.24 -0.76 5.02
N THR A 81 -7.26 -0.42 4.24
CA THR A 81 -8.63 -0.27 4.78
C THR A 81 -9.15 -1.54 5.44
N CYS A 82 -8.58 -2.70 5.08
CA CYS A 82 -8.92 -3.98 5.71
C CYS A 82 -8.20 -4.23 7.04
N GLY A 83 -7.31 -3.33 7.46
CA GLY A 83 -6.57 -3.43 8.71
C GLY A 83 -5.23 -4.13 8.63
N HIS A 84 -4.86 -4.71 7.48
CA HIS A 84 -3.56 -5.34 7.31
C HIS A 84 -2.48 -4.30 7.06
N ALA A 85 -1.34 -4.43 7.74
CA ALA A 85 -0.21 -3.52 7.57
C ALA A 85 0.53 -3.80 6.26
N ARG A 86 1.12 -2.75 5.67
CA ARG A 86 2.04 -2.90 4.55
C ARG A 86 3.30 -3.61 5.03
N ALA A 87 3.72 -4.64 4.31
CA ALA A 87 4.81 -5.50 4.73
C ALA A 87 6.09 -5.29 3.90
N SER A 88 6.01 -5.46 2.57
CA SER A 88 7.18 -5.24 1.71
C SER A 88 7.21 -3.81 1.21
N GLY A 89 8.37 -3.38 0.73
CA GLY A 89 8.55 -2.04 0.18
C GLY A 89 9.90 -1.92 -0.49
N SER A 90 10.24 -0.72 -0.95
CA SER A 90 11.52 -0.48 -1.62
C SER A 90 12.69 -0.78 -0.68
N PRO A 91 13.70 -1.56 -1.12
CA PRO A 91 14.90 -1.76 -0.32
C PRO A 91 15.81 -0.53 -0.28
N ASP A 92 15.65 0.40 -1.22
CA ASP A 92 16.57 1.52 -1.42
C ASP A 92 15.99 2.88 -1.10
N VAL A 93 14.66 3.03 -1.17
CA VAL A 93 14.02 4.33 -0.97
C VAL A 93 13.25 4.31 0.34
N LEU A 94 13.78 5.04 1.30
CA LEU A 94 13.27 5.11 2.67
C LEU A 94 12.92 6.55 3.02
N VAL A 95 11.90 6.72 3.87
CA VAL A 95 11.47 8.04 4.36
C VAL A 95 11.31 7.99 5.87
N GLY A 96 11.60 9.09 6.50
CA GLY A 96 11.51 9.25 7.93
C GLY A 96 12.87 9.33 8.55
#